data_72f624d78861774f5297f0f5281a3560
#
_entry.id   72f624d78861774f5297f0f5281a3560
#
_cell.length_a   1.000
_cell.length_b   1.000
_cell.length_c   1.000
_cell.angle_alpha   90.00
_cell.angle_beta   90.00
_cell.angle_gamma   90.00
#
_symmetry.space_group_name_H-M   'P 1'
#
loop_
_entity.id
_entity.type
_entity.pdbx_description
1 polymer ?
#
loop_
_entity_poly.entity_id
_entity_poly.type
_entity_poly.pdbx_seq_one_letter_code
_entity_poly.pdbx_strand_id
1 'polypeptide(L)'
;MEWITALKKAIDFMEANLCNDISADDVAKEVCISSFYLQKGFAIVTGFSLMEYVRNRRLYNAAQDILKNEEKIIDIAYKYCYETPESFTKAFSRFHGITPREVCKNPSSIKTFVPLKITISIKGGFTMDKLE
;
A
#
# COMPACT_ATOMS: atom_id res chain seq x y z
N MET A 1 8.28 21.76 2.26
CA MET A 1 7.66 20.93 3.29
C MET A 1 6.20 20.61 3.02
N GLU A 2 5.54 21.46 2.26
CA GLU A 2 4.15 21.17 1.87
C GLU A 2 4.04 19.85 1.10
N TRP A 3 5.02 19.60 0.24
CA TRP A 3 5.02 18.36 -0.54
C TRP A 3 5.12 17.12 0.37
N ILE A 4 5.99 17.18 1.38
CA ILE A 4 6.13 16.05 2.31
C ILE A 4 4.87 15.88 3.13
N THR A 5 4.26 16.96 3.57
CA THR A 5 2.99 16.91 4.30
C THR A 5 1.91 16.29 3.43
N ALA A 6 1.86 16.66 2.15
CA ALA A 6 0.88 16.10 1.22
C ALA A 6 1.10 14.60 1.03
N LEU A 7 2.36 14.16 0.90
CA LEU A 7 2.65 12.73 0.79
C LEU A 7 2.19 11.95 2.02
N LYS A 8 2.47 12.49 3.20
CA LYS A 8 2.03 11.85 4.45
C LYS A 8 0.52 11.76 4.53
N LYS A 9 -0.17 12.84 4.16
CA LYS A 9 -1.63 12.84 4.13
C LYS A 9 -2.18 11.86 3.12
N ALA A 10 -1.53 11.73 1.96
CA ALA A 10 -1.96 10.79 0.93
C ALA A 10 -1.85 9.36 1.46
N ILE A 11 -0.74 9.02 2.10
CA ILE A 11 -0.55 7.68 2.67
C ILE A 11 -1.60 7.42 3.74
N ASP A 12 -1.83 8.37 4.64
CA ASP A 12 -2.82 8.21 5.69
C ASP A 12 -4.22 8.03 5.13
N PHE A 13 -4.57 8.81 4.10
CA PHE A 13 -5.87 8.71 3.47
C PHE A 13 -6.05 7.33 2.82
N MET A 14 -5.04 6.87 2.09
CA MET A 14 -5.10 5.55 1.45
C MET A 14 -5.24 4.45 2.49
N GLU A 15 -4.47 4.51 3.59
CA GLU A 15 -4.56 3.51 4.65
C GLU A 15 -5.95 3.49 5.29
N ALA A 16 -6.54 4.65 5.50
CA ALA A 16 -7.86 4.75 6.11
C ALA A 16 -8.97 4.26 5.16
N ASN A 17 -8.69 4.14 3.87
CA ASN A 17 -9.70 3.84 2.87
C ASN A 17 -9.40 2.57 2.06
N LEU A 18 -8.63 1.65 2.60
CA LEU A 18 -8.30 0.42 1.88
C LEU A 18 -9.52 -0.42 1.54
N CYS A 19 -10.57 -0.32 2.35
CA CYS A 19 -11.81 -1.05 2.10
C CYS A 19 -12.82 -0.26 1.28
N ASN A 20 -12.44 0.93 0.83
CA ASN A 20 -13.29 1.77 0.00
C ASN A 20 -12.74 1.83 -1.42
N ASP A 21 -13.63 2.00 -2.38
CA ASP A 21 -13.23 2.08 -3.79
C ASP A 21 -12.71 3.48 -4.11
N ILE A 22 -11.44 3.71 -3.80
CA ILE A 22 -10.80 5.00 -4.04
C ILE A 22 -9.98 4.97 -5.32
N SER A 23 -9.89 6.13 -5.96
CA SER A 23 -9.06 6.34 -7.14
C SER A 23 -7.91 7.28 -6.82
N ALA A 24 -6.96 7.39 -7.74
CA ALA A 24 -5.87 8.35 -7.61
C ALA A 24 -6.41 9.78 -7.53
N ASP A 25 -7.51 10.06 -8.25
CA ASP A 25 -8.13 11.39 -8.20
C ASP A 25 -8.71 11.68 -6.82
N ASP A 26 -9.28 10.68 -6.17
CA ASP A 26 -9.80 10.85 -4.82
C ASP A 26 -8.69 11.24 -3.85
N VAL A 27 -7.55 10.57 -3.95
CA VAL A 27 -6.40 10.88 -3.10
C VAL A 27 -5.89 12.29 -3.38
N ALA A 28 -5.81 12.66 -4.65
CA ALA A 28 -5.34 13.99 -5.05
C ALA A 28 -6.25 15.09 -4.50
N LYS A 29 -7.55 14.87 -4.56
CA LYS A 29 -8.51 15.83 -3.99
C LYS A 29 -8.32 16.00 -2.50
N GLU A 30 -8.08 14.91 -1.81
CA GLU A 30 -7.92 14.94 -0.36
C GLU A 30 -6.72 15.79 0.05
N VAL A 31 -5.64 15.74 -0.72
CA VAL A 31 -4.41 16.46 -0.38
C VAL A 31 -4.28 17.79 -1.14
N CYS A 32 -5.28 18.13 -1.95
CA CYS A 32 -5.33 19.42 -2.67
C CYS A 32 -4.16 19.62 -3.63
N ILE A 33 -3.77 18.56 -4.31
CA ILE A 33 -2.71 18.60 -5.33
C ILE A 33 -3.29 17.98 -6.60
N SER A 34 -2.82 18.44 -7.78
CA SER A 34 -3.30 17.85 -9.02
C SER A 34 -2.94 16.36 -9.06
N SER A 35 -3.84 15.58 -9.65
CA SER A 35 -3.66 14.13 -9.72
C SER A 35 -2.37 13.76 -10.44
N PHE A 36 -2.10 14.42 -11.56
CA PHE A 36 -0.88 14.16 -12.32
C PHE A 36 0.37 14.38 -11.48
N TYR A 37 0.41 15.51 -10.79
CA TYR A 37 1.56 15.91 -9.99
C TYR A 37 1.77 14.94 -8.81
N LEU A 38 0.67 14.59 -8.14
CA LEU A 38 0.74 13.66 -7.02
C LEU A 38 1.22 12.29 -7.47
N GLN A 39 0.65 11.75 -8.55
CA GLN A 39 1.01 10.43 -9.03
C GLN A 39 2.47 10.36 -9.45
N LYS A 40 2.93 11.38 -10.19
CA LYS A 40 4.31 11.41 -10.64
C LYS A 40 5.28 11.52 -9.47
N GLY A 41 5.00 12.44 -8.56
CA GLY A 41 5.87 12.64 -7.40
C GLY A 41 5.89 11.44 -6.47
N PHE A 42 4.74 10.84 -6.24
CA PHE A 42 4.66 9.65 -5.39
C PHE A 42 5.50 8.51 -5.98
N ALA A 43 5.38 8.28 -7.30
CA ALA A 43 6.14 7.23 -7.95
C ALA A 43 7.64 7.47 -7.88
N ILE A 44 8.07 8.72 -8.06
CA ILE A 44 9.50 9.06 -7.98
C ILE A 44 10.04 8.83 -6.58
N VAL A 45 9.29 9.25 -5.56
CA VAL A 45 9.75 9.17 -4.17
C VAL A 45 9.71 7.74 -3.64
N THR A 46 8.64 7.00 -3.96
CA THR A 46 8.39 5.70 -3.32
C THR A 46 8.73 4.51 -4.20
N GLY A 47 8.78 4.71 -5.51
CA GLY A 47 8.95 3.61 -6.46
C GLY A 47 7.66 2.88 -6.78
N PHE A 48 6.51 3.31 -6.23
CA PHE A 48 5.21 2.71 -6.47
C PHE A 48 4.26 3.76 -7.05
N SER A 49 3.32 3.30 -7.89
CA SER A 49 2.19 4.18 -8.20
C SER A 49 1.25 4.19 -7.00
N LEU A 50 0.37 5.20 -6.92
CA LEU A 50 -0.60 5.27 -5.83
C LEU A 50 -1.43 4.00 -5.74
N MET A 51 -1.93 3.53 -6.88
CA MET A 51 -2.82 2.37 -6.87
C MET A 51 -2.08 1.06 -6.68
N GLU A 52 -0.81 0.96 -7.07
CA GLU A 52 0.01 -0.19 -6.70
C GLU A 52 0.16 -0.28 -5.18
N TYR A 53 0.40 0.86 -4.56
CA TYR A 53 0.52 0.91 -3.11
C TYR A 53 -0.77 0.43 -2.44
N VAL A 54 -1.91 0.96 -2.88
CA VAL A 54 -3.21 0.56 -2.33
C VAL A 54 -3.44 -0.94 -2.53
N ARG A 55 -3.16 -1.44 -3.74
CA ARG A 55 -3.36 -2.87 -4.04
C ARG A 55 -2.48 -3.75 -3.14
N ASN A 56 -1.22 -3.40 -3.01
CA ASN A 56 -0.30 -4.20 -2.19
C ASN A 56 -0.72 -4.22 -0.72
N ARG A 57 -1.15 -3.07 -0.22
CA ARG A 57 -1.65 -2.99 1.14
C ARG A 57 -2.91 -3.82 1.34
N ARG A 58 -3.83 -3.76 0.38
CA ARG A 58 -5.05 -4.57 0.43
C ARG A 58 -4.72 -6.05 0.46
N LEU A 59 -3.80 -6.50 -0.38
CA LEU A 59 -3.46 -7.91 -0.46
C LEU A 59 -2.73 -8.41 0.79
N TYR A 60 -1.91 -7.57 1.39
CA TYR A 60 -1.28 -7.94 2.65
C TYR A 60 -2.33 -8.02 3.77
N ASN A 61 -3.19 -7.02 3.89
CA ASN A 61 -4.24 -7.03 4.91
C ASN A 61 -5.21 -8.19 4.70
N ALA A 62 -5.52 -8.52 3.45
CA ALA A 62 -6.38 -9.67 3.14
C ALA A 62 -5.75 -10.96 3.67
N ALA A 63 -4.44 -11.13 3.49
CA ALA A 63 -3.75 -12.31 4.03
C ALA A 63 -3.85 -12.37 5.55
N GLN A 64 -3.71 -11.23 6.22
CA GLN A 64 -3.87 -11.17 7.67
C GLN A 64 -5.29 -11.55 8.10
N ASP A 65 -6.29 -11.07 7.37
CA ASP A 65 -7.68 -11.39 7.66
C ASP A 65 -7.95 -12.89 7.46
N ILE A 66 -7.37 -13.49 6.42
CA ILE A 66 -7.52 -14.92 6.19
C ILE A 66 -6.90 -15.72 7.34
N LEU A 67 -5.74 -15.28 7.83
CA LEU A 67 -5.08 -15.95 8.95
C LEU A 67 -5.92 -15.92 10.22
N LYS A 68 -6.67 -14.85 10.45
CA LYS A 68 -7.57 -14.76 11.59
C LYS A 68 -8.71 -15.77 11.51
N ASN A 69 -9.06 -16.17 10.30
CA ASN A 69 -10.07 -17.18 10.02
C ASN A 69 -11.45 -16.83 10.62
N GLU A 70 -11.80 -15.55 10.62
CA GLU A 70 -13.08 -15.07 11.14
C GLU A 70 -14.07 -14.71 10.06
N GLU A 71 -13.61 -14.64 8.80
CA GLU A 71 -14.41 -14.27 7.64
C GLU A 71 -14.17 -15.27 6.53
N LYS A 72 -15.16 -15.40 5.65
CA LYS A 72 -15.01 -16.22 4.46
C LYS A 72 -14.09 -15.50 3.46
N ILE A 73 -13.34 -16.27 2.69
CA ILE A 73 -12.45 -15.70 1.68
C ILE A 73 -13.21 -14.83 0.69
N ILE A 74 -14.41 -15.26 0.28
CA ILE A 74 -15.21 -14.48 -0.65
C ILE A 74 -15.60 -13.12 -0.07
N ASP A 75 -15.88 -13.07 1.22
CA ASP A 75 -16.22 -11.81 1.89
C ASP A 75 -14.99 -10.91 2.00
N ILE A 76 -13.83 -11.48 2.24
CA ILE A 76 -12.58 -10.72 2.28
C ILE A 76 -12.29 -10.12 0.90
N ALA A 77 -12.53 -10.88 -0.18
CA ALA A 77 -12.35 -10.38 -1.53
C ALA A 77 -13.20 -9.12 -1.78
N TYR A 78 -14.46 -9.16 -1.42
CA TYR A 78 -15.36 -8.01 -1.59
C TYR A 78 -14.99 -6.87 -0.66
N LYS A 79 -14.57 -7.18 0.55
CA LYS A 79 -14.13 -6.17 1.52
C LYS A 79 -13.01 -5.29 0.96
N TYR A 80 -12.09 -5.90 0.23
CA TYR A 80 -10.96 -5.16 -0.35
C TYR A 80 -11.22 -4.75 -1.80
N CYS A 81 -12.49 -4.61 -2.15
CA CYS A 81 -12.94 -3.97 -3.39
C CYS A 81 -12.67 -4.77 -4.66
N TYR A 82 -12.53 -6.08 -4.55
CA TYR A 82 -12.48 -6.93 -5.73
C TYR A 82 -13.91 -7.25 -6.17
N GLU A 83 -14.16 -7.18 -7.46
CA GLU A 83 -15.49 -7.39 -7.98
C GLU A 83 -15.89 -8.86 -8.00
N THR A 84 -14.91 -9.75 -8.13
CA THR A 84 -15.16 -11.19 -8.17
C THR A 84 -14.13 -11.91 -7.31
N PRO A 85 -14.49 -13.08 -6.75
CA PRO A 85 -13.50 -13.90 -6.04
C PRO A 85 -12.36 -14.35 -6.95
N GLU A 86 -12.64 -14.56 -8.24
CA GLU A 86 -11.62 -14.98 -9.20
C GLU A 86 -10.56 -13.89 -9.40
N SER A 87 -10.98 -12.64 -9.55
CA SER A 87 -10.03 -11.54 -9.70
C SER A 87 -9.18 -11.36 -8.45
N PHE A 88 -9.81 -11.54 -7.28
CA PHE A 88 -9.08 -11.50 -6.01
C PHE A 88 -8.03 -12.61 -5.93
N THR A 89 -8.44 -13.85 -6.21
CA THR A 89 -7.53 -14.99 -6.16
C THR A 89 -6.34 -14.80 -7.09
N LYS A 90 -6.60 -14.29 -8.29
CA LYS A 90 -5.56 -14.06 -9.26
C LYS A 90 -4.54 -13.01 -8.77
N ALA A 91 -5.04 -11.88 -8.28
CA ALA A 91 -4.18 -10.82 -7.76
C ALA A 91 -3.43 -11.29 -6.51
N PHE A 92 -4.11 -11.98 -5.62
CA PHE A 92 -3.55 -12.49 -4.38
C PHE A 92 -2.42 -13.47 -4.67
N SER A 93 -2.67 -14.42 -5.58
CA SER A 93 -1.66 -15.45 -5.91
C SER A 93 -0.46 -14.84 -6.61
N ARG A 94 -0.68 -13.84 -7.44
CA ARG A 94 0.43 -13.14 -8.09
C ARG A 94 1.30 -12.41 -7.06
N PHE A 95 0.69 -11.80 -6.08
CA PHE A 95 1.41 -11.03 -5.07
C PHE A 95 2.12 -11.94 -4.06
N HIS A 96 1.40 -12.89 -3.48
CA HIS A 96 1.93 -13.73 -2.40
C HIS A 96 2.60 -15.02 -2.87
N GLY A 97 2.34 -15.46 -4.10
CA GLY A 97 2.87 -16.71 -4.60
C GLY A 97 2.12 -17.94 -4.13
N ILE A 98 1.06 -17.76 -3.35
CA ILE A 98 0.16 -18.83 -2.91
C ILE A 98 -1.27 -18.35 -3.03
N THR A 99 -2.22 -19.29 -3.08
CA THR A 99 -3.63 -18.93 -3.16
C THR A 99 -4.16 -18.56 -1.79
N PRO A 100 -5.30 -17.83 -1.74
CA PRO A 100 -5.92 -17.51 -0.45
C PRO A 100 -6.21 -18.73 0.40
N ARG A 101 -6.58 -19.86 -0.22
CA ARG A 101 -6.86 -21.09 0.51
C ARG A 101 -5.65 -21.70 1.16
N GLU A 102 -4.49 -21.43 0.60
CA GLU A 102 -3.22 -22.01 1.09
C GLU A 102 -2.60 -21.24 2.23
N VAL A 103 -3.14 -20.06 2.54
CA VAL A 103 -2.52 -19.16 3.53
C VAL A 103 -2.37 -19.82 4.89
N CYS A 104 -3.42 -20.48 5.38
CA CYS A 104 -3.37 -21.08 6.71
C CYS A 104 -2.40 -22.26 6.79
N LYS A 105 -2.14 -22.93 5.65
CA LYS A 105 -1.19 -24.02 5.60
C LYS A 105 0.24 -23.55 5.44
N ASN A 106 0.43 -22.37 4.85
CA ASN A 106 1.75 -21.82 4.56
C ASN A 106 1.82 -20.34 4.95
N PRO A 107 1.63 -20.02 6.25
CA PRO A 107 1.62 -18.60 6.66
C PRO A 107 2.94 -17.89 6.42
N SER A 108 4.05 -18.61 6.39
CA SER A 108 5.36 -17.99 6.15
C SER A 108 5.55 -17.57 4.70
N SER A 109 4.68 -18.00 3.79
CA SER A 109 4.75 -17.61 2.38
C SER A 109 4.12 -16.26 2.10
N ILE A 110 3.42 -15.68 3.07
CA ILE A 110 2.78 -14.37 2.92
C ILE A 110 3.87 -13.32 2.75
N LYS A 111 3.73 -12.52 1.70
CA LYS A 111 4.64 -11.41 1.46
C LYS A 111 4.20 -10.21 2.29
N THR A 112 5.09 -9.72 3.12
CA THR A 112 4.81 -8.59 4.00
C THR A 112 4.92 -7.28 3.24
N PHE A 113 3.91 -6.42 3.40
CA PHE A 113 3.93 -5.10 2.80
C PHE A 113 3.28 -4.12 3.78
N VAL A 114 4.11 -3.51 4.62
CA VAL A 114 3.63 -2.62 5.68
C VAL A 114 3.46 -1.19 5.14
N PRO A 115 2.71 -0.34 5.87
CA PRO A 115 2.52 1.04 5.41
C PRO A 115 3.84 1.77 5.25
N LEU A 116 3.92 2.57 4.19
CA LEU A 116 5.08 3.42 3.97
C LEU A 116 5.14 4.47 5.05
N LYS A 117 6.36 4.74 5.52
CA LYS A 117 6.61 5.76 6.51
C LYS A 117 7.67 6.70 5.97
N ILE A 118 7.37 7.98 5.99
CA ILE A 118 8.29 8.98 5.49
C ILE A 118 9.05 9.59 6.65
N THR A 119 10.37 9.46 6.60
CA THR A 119 11.26 10.12 7.55
C THR A 119 12.22 10.98 6.76
N ILE A 120 12.57 12.13 7.33
CA ILE A 120 13.48 13.06 6.69
C ILE A 120 14.69 13.23 7.62
N SER A 121 15.86 13.07 7.03
CA SER A 121 17.09 13.25 7.76
C SER A 121 18.03 14.08 6.90
N ILE A 122 18.55 15.13 7.48
CA ILE A 122 19.52 15.96 6.81
C ILE A 122 20.82 15.86 7.61
N LYS A 123 21.84 15.39 6.94
CA LYS A 123 23.15 15.29 7.53
C LYS A 123 24.08 16.08 6.66
N GLY A 124 25.10 16.63 7.27
CA GLY A 124 25.95 17.10 6.30
C GLY A 124 26.65 18.36 6.55
N GLY A 125 27.07 18.98 5.48
CA GLY A 125 28.03 20.02 5.52
C GLY A 125 29.41 19.44 5.60
N PHE A 126 30.35 20.27 5.81
CA PHE A 126 31.73 19.84 5.90
C PHE A 126 31.99 19.19 7.27
N THR A 127 32.76 18.15 7.27
CA THR A 127 33.22 17.54 8.50
C THR A 127 34.72 17.42 8.43
N MET A 128 35.39 17.86 9.47
CA MET A 128 36.85 17.82 9.49
C MET A 128 37.37 16.44 9.83
N ASP A 129 36.62 15.70 10.58
CA ASP A 129 37.02 14.35 10.98
C ASP A 129 37.01 13.40 9.78
N LYS A 130 36.36 13.79 8.67
CA LYS A 130 36.38 13.00 7.45
C LYS A 130 37.74 13.00 6.80
N LEU A 131 38.59 13.88 7.22
CA LEU A 131 39.90 14.02 6.59
C LEU A 131 40.89 12.95 7.02
N GLU A 132 40.61 12.22 8.08
CA GLU A 132 41.49 11.19 8.50
C GLU A 132 41.49 9.96 7.60
#